data_0d75217aab8b7d3102c3b21554d8c50d
#
_entry.id   0d75217aab8b7d3102c3b21554d8c50d
#
_cell.length_a   1.000
_cell.length_b   1.000
_cell.length_c   1.000
_cell.angle_alpha   90.00
_cell.angle_beta   90.00
_cell.angle_gamma   90.00
#
_symmetry.space_group_name_H-M   'P 1'
#
loop_
_entity.id
_entity.type
_entity.pdbx_description
1 polymer ?
#
loop_
_entity_poly.entity_id
_entity_poly.type
_entity_poly.pdbx_seq_one_letter_code
_entity_poly.pdbx_strand_id
1 'polypeptide(L)'
;MLLGYHLLWSRTANVVGSDEQADRFQKLIIENNYYVGGAVNPRDSDLKITYDDDKITYSGFKNFTTGAAVSDLIVLEGAVDGRPPEEHIFTIVPTAQAGIVFSYNWDNIGLRLTESGAAKIENVSAPWADALGWDVTTKKPDPAVLGIPFPSLLLPRYAPFKVQRPHTAADS
;
A
#
# COMPACT_ATOMS: atom_id res chain seq x y z
N MET A 1 -12.81 12.08 7.78
CA MET A 1 -11.73 12.03 6.79
C MET A 1 -10.82 10.82 6.96
N LEU A 2 -10.33 10.47 8.15
CA LEU A 2 -9.52 9.25 8.38
C LEU A 2 -10.20 7.98 7.89
N LEU A 3 -11.51 7.82 8.13
CA LEU A 3 -12.27 6.67 7.60
C LEU A 3 -12.21 6.59 6.07
N GLY A 4 -12.28 7.71 5.37
CA GLY A 4 -12.16 7.74 3.90
C GLY A 4 -10.79 7.24 3.42
N TYR A 5 -9.73 7.62 4.12
CA TYR A 5 -8.38 7.12 3.83
C TYR A 5 -8.20 5.64 4.18
N HIS A 6 -8.79 5.19 5.30
CA HIS A 6 -8.82 3.77 5.61
C HIS A 6 -9.49 2.95 4.49
N LEU A 7 -10.64 3.38 4.00
CA LEU A 7 -11.35 2.72 2.89
C LEU A 7 -10.53 2.74 1.59
N LEU A 8 -9.74 3.79 1.38
CA LEU A 8 -8.83 3.90 0.24
C LEU A 8 -7.69 2.89 0.38
N TRP A 9 -6.95 2.95 1.48
CA TRP A 9 -5.76 2.14 1.67
C TRP A 9 -6.06 0.66 1.86
N SER A 10 -7.16 0.30 2.49
CA SER A 10 -7.59 -1.10 2.63
C SER A 10 -7.88 -1.77 1.28
N ARG A 11 -8.13 -0.99 0.23
CA ARG A 11 -8.36 -1.50 -1.13
C ARG A 11 -7.09 -1.56 -1.99
N THR A 12 -5.94 -1.16 -1.50
CA THR A 12 -4.71 -1.12 -2.30
C THR A 12 -4.41 -2.48 -2.94
N ALA A 13 -4.51 -3.57 -2.18
CA ALA A 13 -4.29 -4.90 -2.71
C ALA A 13 -5.27 -5.30 -3.83
N ASN A 14 -6.52 -4.81 -3.79
CA ASN A 14 -7.51 -5.05 -4.86
C ASN A 14 -7.23 -4.26 -6.15
N VAL A 15 -6.47 -3.18 -6.04
CA VAL A 15 -6.18 -2.30 -7.19
C VAL A 15 -4.86 -2.69 -7.86
N VAL A 16 -3.84 -3.02 -7.07
CA VAL A 16 -2.49 -3.27 -7.57
C VAL A 16 -1.99 -4.70 -7.34
N GLY A 17 -2.65 -5.49 -6.50
CA GLY A 17 -2.28 -6.87 -6.21
C GLY A 17 -2.96 -7.89 -7.13
N SER A 18 -2.56 -9.15 -6.99
CA SER A 18 -3.30 -10.29 -7.54
C SER A 18 -4.57 -10.55 -6.73
N ASP A 19 -5.50 -11.32 -7.28
CA ASP A 19 -6.73 -11.74 -6.57
C ASP A 19 -6.39 -12.46 -5.25
N GLU A 20 -5.36 -13.31 -5.25
CA GLU A 20 -4.89 -14.02 -4.06
C GLU A 20 -4.34 -13.06 -2.99
N GLN A 21 -3.54 -12.06 -3.41
CA GLN A 21 -3.05 -11.01 -2.50
C GLN A 21 -4.21 -10.18 -1.94
N ALA A 22 -5.16 -9.82 -2.78
CA ALA A 22 -6.34 -9.05 -2.38
C ALA A 22 -7.16 -9.80 -1.33
N ASP A 23 -7.48 -11.07 -1.58
CA ASP A 23 -8.26 -11.91 -0.65
C ASP A 23 -7.53 -12.08 0.69
N ARG A 24 -6.22 -12.34 0.66
CA ARG A 24 -5.41 -12.51 1.85
C ARG A 24 -5.36 -11.26 2.71
N PHE A 25 -5.11 -10.08 2.12
CA PHE A 25 -5.05 -8.83 2.88
C PHE A 25 -6.43 -8.38 3.35
N GLN A 26 -7.48 -8.57 2.57
CA GLN A 26 -8.85 -8.26 3.02
C GLN A 26 -9.24 -9.12 4.21
N LYS A 27 -8.98 -10.42 4.14
CA LYS A 27 -9.24 -11.34 5.25
C LYS A 27 -8.50 -10.91 6.51
N LEU A 28 -7.21 -10.59 6.39
CA LEU A 28 -6.39 -10.09 7.51
C LEU A 28 -7.00 -8.84 8.15
N ILE A 29 -7.41 -7.86 7.34
CA ILE A 29 -8.00 -6.60 7.81
C ILE A 29 -9.32 -6.83 8.53
N ILE A 30 -10.21 -7.65 7.95
CA ILE A 30 -11.56 -7.89 8.47
C ILE A 30 -11.50 -8.71 9.76
N GLU A 31 -10.76 -9.82 9.78
CA GLU A 31 -10.69 -10.72 10.93
C GLU A 31 -10.10 -10.06 12.18
N ASN A 32 -9.19 -9.10 11.98
CA ASN A 32 -8.54 -8.41 13.10
C ASN A 32 -9.10 -7.00 13.34
N ASN A 33 -10.07 -6.57 12.55
CA ASN A 33 -10.61 -5.21 12.62
C ASN A 33 -9.52 -4.12 12.51
N TYR A 34 -8.54 -4.33 11.63
CA TYR A 34 -7.39 -3.45 11.48
C TYR A 34 -7.74 -2.15 10.75
N TYR A 35 -7.18 -1.06 11.24
CA TYR A 35 -7.17 0.23 10.57
C TYR A 35 -5.94 0.32 9.64
N VAL A 36 -6.14 0.75 8.40
CA VAL A 36 -5.08 0.86 7.39
C VAL A 36 -4.79 2.33 7.08
N GLY A 37 -3.54 2.71 7.27
CA GLY A 37 -3.00 4.01 6.86
C GLY A 37 -2.10 3.89 5.64
N GLY A 38 -1.56 5.00 5.16
CA GLY A 38 -0.73 4.99 3.97
C GLY A 38 0.47 5.92 4.01
N ALA A 39 1.58 5.44 3.50
CA ALA A 39 2.80 6.21 3.20
C ALA A 39 3.09 6.11 1.70
N VAL A 40 2.14 6.64 0.90
CA VAL A 40 2.13 6.58 -0.55
C VAL A 40 2.10 8.01 -1.10
N ASN A 41 3.24 8.51 -1.49
CA ASN A 41 3.37 9.79 -2.18
C ASN A 41 4.50 9.70 -3.20
N PRO A 42 4.21 9.49 -4.49
CA PRO A 42 5.22 9.30 -5.52
C PRO A 42 6.03 10.57 -5.82
N ARG A 43 5.55 11.74 -5.41
CA ARG A 43 6.30 13.00 -5.54
C ARG A 43 7.37 13.18 -4.46
N ASP A 44 7.27 12.38 -3.40
CA ASP A 44 8.15 12.38 -2.25
C ASP A 44 8.93 11.06 -2.25
N SER A 45 9.77 10.93 -3.26
CA SER A 45 10.36 9.67 -3.71
C SER A 45 11.64 9.28 -2.99
N ASP A 46 11.83 9.73 -1.76
CA ASP A 46 13.02 9.36 -0.98
C ASP A 46 12.96 7.95 -0.40
N LEU A 47 11.82 7.27 -0.51
CA LEU A 47 11.70 5.87 -0.10
C LEU A 47 12.14 4.96 -1.24
N LYS A 48 13.24 4.28 -1.01
CA LYS A 48 13.84 3.35 -1.96
C LYS A 48 13.72 1.92 -1.49
N ILE A 49 13.66 1.02 -2.47
CA ILE A 49 13.58 -0.42 -2.26
C ILE A 49 14.87 -1.05 -2.76
N THR A 50 15.52 -1.78 -1.87
CA THR A 50 16.50 -2.81 -2.21
C THR A 50 15.88 -4.19 -2.03
N TYR A 51 16.43 -5.22 -2.65
CA TYR A 51 15.90 -6.57 -2.54
C TYR A 51 16.97 -7.63 -2.66
N ASP A 52 16.68 -8.80 -2.11
CA ASP A 52 17.38 -10.04 -2.33
C ASP A 52 16.41 -11.13 -2.86
N ASP A 53 16.81 -12.38 -2.84
CA ASP A 53 15.96 -13.48 -3.36
C ASP A 53 14.70 -13.70 -2.53
N ASP A 54 14.74 -13.40 -1.23
CA ASP A 54 13.68 -13.73 -0.27
C ASP A 54 12.76 -12.56 0.04
N LYS A 55 13.29 -11.31 0.05
CA LYS A 55 12.57 -10.16 0.56
C LYS A 55 12.89 -8.86 -0.16
N ILE A 56 11.99 -7.91 0.01
CA ILE A 56 12.17 -6.50 -0.33
C ILE A 56 12.40 -5.70 0.96
N THR A 57 13.20 -4.65 0.88
CA THR A 57 13.56 -3.81 2.03
C THR A 57 13.39 -2.35 1.67
N TYR A 58 12.59 -1.65 2.46
CA TYR A 58 12.30 -0.23 2.31
C TYR A 58 13.21 0.60 3.22
N SER A 59 13.80 1.68 2.67
CA SER A 59 14.58 2.65 3.45
C SER A 59 14.45 4.04 2.85
N GLY A 60 14.26 5.05 3.73
CA GLY A 60 14.14 6.44 3.33
C GLY A 60 13.12 7.20 4.15
N PHE A 61 12.41 8.11 3.49
CA PHE A 61 11.52 9.04 4.14
C PHE A 61 10.24 9.26 3.30
N LYS A 62 9.11 9.41 3.97
CA LYS A 62 7.83 9.76 3.34
C LYS A 62 7.16 10.90 4.10
N ASN A 63 6.70 11.91 3.37
CA ASN A 63 5.79 12.93 3.86
C ASN A 63 4.34 12.57 3.53
N PHE A 64 3.41 13.24 4.19
CA PHE A 64 1.97 13.07 3.98
C PHE A 64 1.48 11.64 4.19
N THR A 65 1.94 11.02 5.29
CA THR A 65 1.58 9.65 5.67
C THR A 65 0.21 9.59 6.35
N THR A 66 -0.83 9.96 5.62
CA THR A 66 -2.18 10.18 6.14
C THR A 66 -2.73 8.97 6.88
N GLY A 67 -3.03 9.17 8.18
CA GLY A 67 -3.58 8.15 9.06
C GLY A 67 -2.61 7.03 9.45
N ALA A 68 -1.37 7.07 8.97
CA ALA A 68 -0.42 5.99 9.22
C ALA A 68 0.00 5.88 10.68
N ALA A 69 0.21 7.02 11.36
CA ALA A 69 0.65 7.02 12.76
C ALA A 69 -0.38 6.44 13.75
N VAL A 70 -1.63 6.29 13.34
CA VAL A 70 -2.73 5.74 14.14
C VAL A 70 -3.27 4.41 13.56
N SER A 71 -2.56 3.82 12.60
CA SER A 71 -2.98 2.60 11.91
C SER A 71 -2.34 1.34 12.49
N ASP A 72 -3.00 0.21 12.30
CA ASP A 72 -2.46 -1.12 12.59
C ASP A 72 -1.58 -1.63 11.44
N LEU A 73 -2.01 -1.31 10.21
CA LEU A 73 -1.28 -1.63 8.99
C LEU A 73 -1.00 -0.36 8.20
N ILE A 74 0.15 -0.32 7.56
CA ILE A 74 0.57 0.78 6.69
C ILE A 74 0.84 0.27 5.27
N VAL A 75 0.30 0.97 4.28
CA VAL A 75 0.70 0.79 2.89
C VAL A 75 1.99 1.56 2.66
N LEU A 76 3.05 0.88 2.28
CA LEU A 76 4.29 1.47 1.82
C LEU A 76 4.34 1.43 0.30
N GLU A 77 4.91 2.49 -0.29
CA GLU A 77 5.19 2.55 -1.72
C GLU A 77 6.57 3.16 -1.92
N GLY A 78 7.37 2.54 -2.78
CA GLY A 78 8.71 3.04 -3.09
C GLY A 78 9.17 2.63 -4.48
N ALA A 79 10.18 3.35 -4.99
CA ALA A 79 10.85 3.03 -6.24
C ALA A 79 11.92 1.96 -5.99
N VAL A 80 12.04 1.03 -6.92
CA VAL A 80 13.08 -0.01 -6.86
C VAL A 80 14.41 0.59 -7.28
N ASP A 81 15.41 0.51 -6.41
CA ASP A 81 16.73 1.08 -6.70
C ASP A 81 17.38 0.41 -7.91
N GLY A 82 17.95 1.21 -8.81
CA GLY A 82 18.56 0.73 -10.05
C GLY A 82 17.58 0.27 -11.15
N ARG A 83 16.27 0.46 -10.97
CA ARG A 83 15.25 0.15 -11.98
C ARG A 83 14.57 1.42 -12.52
N PRO A 84 13.80 1.32 -13.62
CA PRO A 84 13.02 2.43 -14.13
C PRO A 84 12.14 3.05 -13.04
N PRO A 85 12.00 4.39 -12.99
CA PRO A 85 11.27 5.08 -11.93
C PRO A 85 9.76 4.77 -11.89
N GLU A 86 9.22 4.19 -12.94
CA GLU A 86 7.84 3.68 -12.98
C GLU A 86 7.67 2.32 -12.29
N GLU A 87 8.75 1.61 -12.01
CA GLU A 87 8.72 0.34 -11.31
C GLU A 87 8.68 0.56 -9.79
N HIS A 88 7.47 0.76 -9.28
CA HIS A 88 7.19 0.91 -7.85
C HIS A 88 6.67 -0.39 -7.27
N ILE A 89 7.03 -0.67 -6.02
CA ILE A 89 6.42 -1.75 -5.26
C ILE A 89 5.54 -1.18 -4.16
N PHE A 90 4.31 -1.67 -4.10
CA PHE A 90 3.40 -1.47 -2.98
C PHE A 90 3.43 -2.68 -2.08
N THR A 91 3.42 -2.48 -0.77
CA THR A 91 3.22 -3.56 0.20
C THR A 91 2.42 -3.06 1.40
N ILE A 92 1.84 -3.99 2.15
CA ILE A 92 1.10 -3.71 3.38
C ILE A 92 1.82 -4.40 4.51
N VAL A 93 2.30 -3.63 5.48
CA VAL A 93 3.05 -4.15 6.64
C VAL A 93 2.45 -3.67 7.95
N PRO A 94 2.70 -4.37 9.07
CA PRO A 94 2.32 -3.87 10.40
C PRO A 94 2.97 -2.52 10.68
N THR A 95 2.19 -1.54 11.11
CA THR A 95 2.69 -0.19 11.45
C THR A 95 3.67 -0.22 12.62
N ALA A 96 3.50 -1.17 13.53
CA ALA A 96 4.39 -1.38 14.68
C ALA A 96 5.70 -2.10 14.33
N GLN A 97 5.95 -2.41 13.05
CA GLN A 97 7.19 -3.04 12.63
C GLN A 97 8.39 -2.14 12.96
N ALA A 98 9.47 -2.75 13.47
CA ALA A 98 10.71 -2.03 13.76
C ALA A 98 11.23 -1.30 12.50
N GLY A 99 11.72 -0.08 12.69
CA GLY A 99 12.21 0.76 11.59
C GLY A 99 11.19 1.77 11.06
N ILE A 100 9.95 1.78 11.54
CA ILE A 100 8.96 2.80 11.21
C ILE A 100 8.90 3.82 12.34
N VAL A 101 9.24 5.08 12.07
CA VAL A 101 9.26 6.17 13.07
C VAL A 101 8.49 7.36 12.52
N PHE A 102 7.41 7.75 13.20
CA PHE A 102 6.60 8.91 12.84
C PHE A 102 7.12 10.18 13.50
N SER A 103 7.07 11.29 12.75
CA SER A 103 7.58 12.59 13.22
C SER A 103 6.54 13.43 13.98
N TYR A 104 5.24 13.09 13.90
CA TYR A 104 4.13 13.84 14.52
C TYR A 104 4.17 15.35 14.26
N ASN A 105 4.62 15.73 13.06
CA ASN A 105 4.87 17.12 12.67
C ASN A 105 3.74 17.72 11.83
N TRP A 106 2.51 17.17 11.94
CA TRP A 106 1.37 17.64 11.19
C TRP A 106 0.68 18.81 11.90
N ASP A 107 1.02 20.04 11.50
CA ASP A 107 0.42 21.28 12.02
C ASP A 107 0.04 22.23 10.87
N ASN A 108 -1.05 21.91 10.17
CA ASN A 108 -1.56 22.66 9.04
C ASN A 108 -2.89 23.38 9.37
N ILE A 109 -3.21 24.45 8.64
CA ILE A 109 -4.47 25.20 8.78
C ILE A 109 -5.67 24.30 8.46
N GLY A 110 -5.56 23.45 7.42
CA GLY A 110 -6.59 22.51 7.00
C GLY A 110 -6.24 21.08 7.36
N LEU A 111 -7.25 20.21 7.42
CA LEU A 111 -7.09 18.76 7.60
C LEU A 111 -6.32 18.36 8.86
N ARG A 112 -6.40 19.14 9.93
CA ARG A 112 -5.63 18.92 11.17
C ARG A 112 -5.81 17.53 11.77
N LEU A 113 -6.98 16.92 11.61
CA LEU A 113 -7.32 15.59 12.15
C LEU A 113 -6.94 14.43 11.24
N THR A 114 -6.13 14.64 10.20
CA THR A 114 -5.72 13.53 9.31
C THR A 114 -4.41 12.89 9.73
N GLU A 115 -3.67 13.51 10.66
CA GLU A 115 -2.34 13.06 11.06
C GLU A 115 -1.52 12.64 9.83
N SER A 116 -1.27 13.63 8.95
CA SER A 116 -0.55 13.41 7.70
C SER A 116 0.92 13.80 7.81
N GLY A 117 1.52 13.57 8.96
CA GLY A 117 2.92 13.86 9.23
C GLY A 117 3.88 13.06 8.38
N ALA A 118 5.15 13.10 8.76
CA ALA A 118 6.20 12.37 8.08
C ALA A 118 6.54 11.05 8.79
N ALA A 119 7.06 10.10 8.03
CA ALA A 119 7.59 8.86 8.56
C ALA A 119 9.00 8.59 8.01
N LYS A 120 9.91 8.26 8.90
CA LYS A 120 11.21 7.67 8.57
C LYS A 120 11.07 6.16 8.54
N ILE A 121 11.56 5.55 7.48
CA ILE A 121 11.53 4.11 7.24
C ILE A 121 12.96 3.61 7.16
N GLU A 122 13.34 2.69 8.05
CA GLU A 122 14.70 2.16 8.13
C GLU A 122 14.68 0.64 8.11
N ASN A 123 15.13 0.04 7.02
CA ASN A 123 15.25 -1.41 6.85
C ASN A 123 13.95 -2.18 7.13
N VAL A 124 12.81 -1.60 6.79
CA VAL A 124 11.51 -2.27 6.89
C VAL A 124 11.39 -3.29 5.77
N SER A 125 11.29 -4.55 6.10
CA SER A 125 11.28 -5.63 5.14
C SER A 125 9.93 -6.34 5.05
N ALA A 126 9.63 -6.83 3.85
CA ALA A 126 8.50 -7.70 3.56
C ALA A 126 8.92 -8.83 2.61
N PRO A 127 8.31 -10.01 2.67
CA PRO A 127 8.59 -11.08 1.70
C PRO A 127 8.11 -10.66 0.30
N TRP A 128 8.69 -11.23 -0.74
CA TRP A 128 8.25 -10.98 -2.12
C TRP A 128 6.77 -11.31 -2.36
N ALA A 129 6.21 -12.26 -1.62
CA ALA A 129 4.78 -12.57 -1.69
C ALA A 129 3.87 -11.37 -1.34
N ASP A 130 4.41 -10.37 -0.65
CA ASP A 130 3.72 -9.14 -0.26
C ASP A 130 4.02 -7.95 -1.19
N ALA A 131 4.88 -8.12 -2.20
CA ALA A 131 5.06 -7.17 -3.29
C ALA A 131 3.82 -7.21 -4.19
N LEU A 132 2.91 -6.25 -4.00
CA LEU A 132 1.60 -6.26 -4.66
C LEU A 132 1.77 -6.14 -6.18
N GLY A 133 1.18 -7.09 -6.92
CA GLY A 133 1.22 -7.12 -8.37
C GLY A 133 2.58 -7.46 -8.98
N TRP A 134 3.48 -8.07 -8.20
CA TRP A 134 4.76 -8.54 -8.70
C TRP A 134 4.83 -10.07 -8.68
N ASP A 135 5.43 -10.62 -9.71
CA ASP A 135 5.70 -12.06 -9.77
C ASP A 135 6.87 -12.44 -8.86
N VAL A 136 6.63 -13.36 -7.93
CA VAL A 136 7.60 -13.77 -6.89
C VAL A 136 8.83 -14.45 -7.49
N THR A 137 8.69 -15.15 -8.63
CA THR A 137 9.77 -15.92 -9.25
C THR A 137 10.64 -15.04 -10.14
N THR A 138 9.99 -14.27 -11.03
CA THR A 138 10.71 -13.47 -12.03
C THR A 138 11.14 -12.10 -11.49
N LYS A 139 10.60 -11.68 -10.35
CA LYS A 139 10.81 -10.36 -9.74
C LYS A 139 10.47 -9.23 -10.74
N LYS A 140 9.38 -9.41 -11.47
CA LYS A 140 8.87 -8.45 -12.46
C LYS A 140 7.47 -8.02 -12.11
N PRO A 141 7.12 -6.75 -12.37
CA PRO A 141 5.75 -6.28 -12.18
C PRO A 141 4.82 -6.90 -13.23
N ASP A 142 3.57 -7.14 -12.83
CA ASP A 142 2.51 -7.40 -13.80
C ASP A 142 2.33 -6.14 -14.67
N PRO A 143 2.28 -6.26 -16.00
CA PRO A 143 2.05 -5.14 -16.91
C PRO A 143 0.81 -4.30 -16.56
N ALA A 144 -0.21 -4.92 -15.96
CA ALA A 144 -1.40 -4.21 -15.50
C ALA A 144 -1.09 -3.22 -14.37
N VAL A 145 -0.09 -3.49 -13.51
CA VAL A 145 0.31 -2.61 -12.41
C VAL A 145 1.03 -1.38 -12.92
N LEU A 146 1.90 -1.53 -13.92
CA LEU A 146 2.64 -0.41 -14.53
C LEU A 146 1.73 0.62 -15.20
N GLY A 147 0.55 0.20 -15.63
CA GLY A 147 -0.45 1.07 -16.25
C GLY A 147 -1.38 1.80 -15.27
N ILE A 148 -1.26 1.57 -13.95
CA ILE A 148 -2.15 2.20 -12.97
C ILE A 148 -1.63 3.60 -12.64
N PRO A 149 -2.28 4.69 -13.10
CA PRO A 149 -1.86 6.01 -12.70
C PRO A 149 -2.15 6.20 -11.22
N PHE A 150 -1.19 6.74 -10.48
CA PHE A 150 -1.31 7.06 -9.06
C PHE A 150 -2.65 7.75 -8.68
N PRO A 151 -3.21 8.67 -9.49
CA PRO A 151 -4.54 9.22 -9.23
C PRO A 151 -5.66 8.17 -9.15
N SER A 152 -5.48 7.01 -9.77
CA SER A 152 -6.47 5.92 -9.71
C SER A 152 -6.53 5.24 -8.35
N LEU A 153 -5.46 5.34 -7.54
CA LEU A 153 -5.45 4.90 -6.15
C LEU A 153 -6.16 5.92 -5.25
N LEU A 154 -6.01 7.21 -5.56
CA LEU A 154 -6.55 8.31 -4.73
C LEU A 154 -7.98 8.70 -5.09
N LEU A 155 -8.38 8.52 -6.34
CA LEU A 155 -9.74 8.76 -6.77
C LEU A 155 -10.49 7.44 -6.69
N PRO A 156 -11.47 7.27 -5.79
CA PRO A 156 -12.39 6.18 -5.91
C PRO A 156 -13.04 6.34 -7.30
N ARG A 157 -12.61 5.56 -8.27
CA ARG A 157 -13.45 5.34 -9.42
C ARG A 157 -14.77 4.89 -8.83
N TYR A 158 -15.82 5.62 -9.10
CA TYR A 158 -17.18 5.12 -9.04
C TYR A 158 -17.31 4.01 -10.10
N ALA A 159 -16.51 2.97 -9.98
CA ALA A 159 -16.82 1.72 -10.62
C ALA A 159 -18.00 1.18 -9.83
N PRO A 160 -19.14 0.93 -10.47
CA PRO A 160 -20.21 0.24 -9.79
C PRO A 160 -19.60 -1.00 -9.18
N PHE A 161 -19.85 -1.22 -7.89
CA PHE A 161 -19.50 -2.47 -7.22
C PHE A 161 -19.86 -3.59 -8.18
N LYS A 162 -18.88 -4.34 -8.68
CA LYS A 162 -19.17 -5.64 -9.24
C LYS A 162 -19.63 -6.47 -8.07
N VAL A 163 -20.94 -6.45 -7.84
CA VAL A 163 -21.59 -7.46 -7.02
C VAL A 163 -21.25 -8.76 -7.73
N GLN A 164 -20.35 -9.54 -7.16
CA GLN A 164 -20.15 -10.93 -7.58
C GLN A 164 -21.54 -11.56 -7.51
N ARG A 165 -22.13 -11.82 -8.65
CA ARG A 165 -23.36 -12.63 -8.67
C ARG A 165 -22.96 -13.97 -8.08
N PRO A 166 -23.69 -14.47 -7.08
CA PRO A 166 -23.46 -15.82 -6.63
C PRO A 166 -23.54 -16.73 -7.86
N HIS A 167 -22.56 -17.61 -8.03
CA HIS A 167 -22.61 -18.65 -9.04
C HIS A 167 -23.91 -19.43 -8.82
N THR A 168 -24.89 -19.20 -9.67
CA THR A 168 -26.05 -20.08 -9.73
C THR A 168 -25.58 -21.37 -10.36
N ALA A 169 -25.83 -22.49 -9.69
CA ALA A 169 -25.57 -23.85 -10.15
C ALA A 169 -26.49 -24.22 -11.34
N ALA A 170 -26.37 -23.48 -12.45
CA ALA A 170 -27.17 -23.66 -13.65
C ALA A 170 -26.35 -23.61 -14.94
N ASP A 171 -25.02 -23.82 -14.85
CA ASP A 171 -24.14 -24.04 -16.02
C ASP A 171 -23.38 -25.36 -15.84
N SER A 172 -24.15 -26.45 -15.67
CA SER A 172 -23.68 -27.83 -15.83
C SER A 172 -24.26 -28.42 -17.11
#